data_caf3656145e317cbb4adea1d407bec8a
#
_entry.id   caf3656145e317cbb4adea1d407bec8a
#
_cell.length_a   1.000
_cell.length_b   1.000
_cell.length_c   1.000
_cell.angle_alpha   90.00
_cell.angle_beta   90.00
_cell.angle_gamma   90.00
#
_symmetry.space_group_name_H-M   'P 1'
#
loop_
_entity.id
_entity.type
_entity.pdbx_description
1 polymer ?
#
loop_
_entity_poly.entity_id
_entity_poly.type
_entity_poly.pdbx_seq_one_letter_code
_entity_poly.pdbx_strand_id
1 'polypeptide(L)'
;KRKHFLLNAPYPVIYRITLEKVSPQINCHMKVFNSSQIHDLDAAAIRDEQISSLELMERAAIACAEFLLTHIGRFDRRIVVFAGPGGNGGDGLAIARLLSKAGFSDISVFLFNTRNQLSDDCRENSEKLQQECPQVTFSEITQQFETPKLDEDTLVIDALFGIGLKKPLNGGFASLVKLINSSPAEVVSIDIPSGLLCEDNSFNTPSTIVNADHT
;
A
#
# COMPACT_ATOMS: atom_id res chain seq x y z
N LYS A 1 -2.83 31.15 9.99
CA LYS A 1 -1.35 31.14 9.85
C LYS A 1 -0.97 29.71 9.53
N ARG A 2 -0.78 29.37 8.25
CA ARG A 2 -0.30 28.07 7.78
C ARG A 2 1.19 27.97 8.10
N LYS A 3 1.59 26.99 8.91
CA LYS A 3 3.00 26.61 9.07
C LYS A 3 3.40 25.71 7.90
N HIS A 4 4.22 26.25 7.02
CA HIS A 4 4.94 25.44 6.04
C HIS A 4 6.03 24.64 6.78
N PHE A 5 5.88 23.33 6.87
CA PHE A 5 6.98 22.44 7.17
C PHE A 5 7.70 22.14 5.85
N LEU A 6 8.83 22.77 5.64
CA LEU A 6 9.77 22.40 4.59
C LEU A 6 10.54 21.17 5.07
N LEU A 7 10.20 20.01 4.53
CA LEU A 7 11.08 18.86 4.57
C LEU A 7 12.25 19.14 3.61
N ASN A 8 13.43 19.42 4.16
CA ASN A 8 14.67 19.45 3.40
C ASN A 8 15.08 18.00 3.07
N ALA A 9 14.55 17.46 1.99
CA ALA A 9 15.06 16.25 1.38
C ALA A 9 15.97 16.63 0.20
N PRO A 10 17.15 16.03 0.07
CA PRO A 10 18.08 16.34 -1.01
C PRO A 10 17.76 15.55 -2.28
N TYR A 11 16.56 15.68 -2.83
CA TYR A 11 16.22 15.09 -4.13
C TYR A 11 15.60 16.14 -5.04
N PRO A 12 16.18 16.35 -6.22
CA PRO A 12 15.61 17.26 -7.20
C PRO A 12 14.52 16.54 -8.01
N VAL A 13 13.54 17.37 -8.38
CA VAL A 13 12.57 17.16 -9.46
C VAL A 13 11.29 16.43 -9.08
N ILE A 14 10.42 17.21 -8.49
CA ILE A 14 8.98 17.04 -8.61
C ILE A 14 8.58 17.33 -10.05
N TYR A 15 8.08 16.34 -10.78
CA TYR A 15 7.31 16.62 -11.98
C TYR A 15 5.98 17.23 -11.55
N ARG A 16 5.95 18.55 -11.48
CA ARG A 16 4.74 19.31 -11.34
C ARG A 16 4.00 19.22 -12.68
N ILE A 17 3.05 18.29 -12.79
CA ILE A 17 2.08 18.32 -13.89
C ILE A 17 1.19 19.53 -13.65
N THR A 18 1.52 20.64 -14.26
CA THR A 18 0.64 21.78 -14.36
C THR A 18 -0.47 21.37 -15.33
N LEU A 19 -1.68 21.18 -14.81
CA LEU A 19 -2.87 21.05 -15.62
C LEU A 19 -3.14 22.40 -16.29
N GLU A 20 -2.38 22.72 -17.33
CA GLU A 20 -2.82 23.75 -18.28
C GLU A 20 -4.01 23.16 -19.07
N LYS A 21 -5.02 23.99 -19.25
CA LYS A 21 -6.26 23.69 -19.96
C LYS A 21 -5.97 22.99 -21.29
N VAL A 22 -6.09 21.67 -21.31
CA VAL A 22 -5.99 20.87 -22.51
C VAL A 22 -7.31 20.98 -23.24
N SER A 23 -7.28 21.46 -24.48
CA SER A 23 -8.43 21.48 -25.38
C SER A 23 -8.97 20.06 -25.65
N PRO A 24 -10.26 19.88 -25.96
CA PRO A 24 -10.95 18.59 -25.90
C PRO A 24 -10.72 17.68 -27.12
N GLN A 25 -9.49 17.47 -27.57
CA GLN A 25 -9.14 16.56 -28.67
C GLN A 25 -7.80 15.85 -28.51
N ILE A 26 -7.42 15.44 -27.30
CA ILE A 26 -6.36 14.47 -27.14
C ILE A 26 -7.01 13.10 -27.01
N ASN A 27 -6.92 12.28 -28.08
CA ASN A 27 -7.08 10.84 -27.97
C ASN A 27 -5.97 10.30 -27.07
N CYS A 28 -6.17 10.38 -25.77
CA CYS A 28 -5.28 9.78 -24.79
C CYS A 28 -5.49 8.27 -24.86
N HIS A 29 -4.70 7.58 -25.67
CA HIS A 29 -4.63 6.13 -25.62
C HIS A 29 -3.96 5.76 -24.30
N MET A 30 -4.77 5.51 -23.27
CA MET A 30 -4.28 4.96 -22.02
C MET A 30 -3.73 3.56 -22.30
N LYS A 31 -2.43 3.37 -22.03
CA LYS A 31 -1.82 2.04 -22.12
C LYS A 31 -2.17 1.26 -20.87
N VAL A 32 -2.70 0.06 -21.04
CA VAL A 32 -2.97 -0.89 -19.97
C VAL A 32 -1.95 -2.01 -20.08
N PHE A 33 -1.31 -2.34 -18.98
CA PHE A 33 -0.29 -3.38 -18.90
C PHE A 33 -0.82 -4.57 -18.09
N ASN A 34 -0.45 -5.78 -18.47
CA ASN A 34 -0.69 -6.97 -17.65
C ASN A 34 0.41 -7.13 -16.60
N SER A 35 0.24 -8.08 -15.66
CA SER A 35 1.18 -8.28 -14.54
C SER A 35 2.62 -8.56 -15.01
N SER A 36 2.79 -9.35 -16.07
CA SER A 36 4.11 -9.64 -16.63
C SER A 36 4.81 -8.38 -17.15
N GLN A 37 4.07 -7.55 -17.88
CA GLN A 37 4.60 -6.30 -18.44
C GLN A 37 4.99 -5.30 -17.33
N ILE A 38 4.25 -5.25 -16.22
CA ILE A 38 4.60 -4.41 -15.07
C ILE A 38 5.89 -4.93 -14.43
N HIS A 39 6.03 -6.24 -14.23
CA HIS A 39 7.29 -6.82 -13.73
C HIS A 39 8.49 -6.53 -14.65
N ASP A 40 8.28 -6.56 -15.97
CA ASP A 40 9.32 -6.22 -16.93
C ASP A 40 9.72 -4.72 -16.85
N LEU A 41 8.75 -3.84 -16.58
CA LEU A 41 8.99 -2.40 -16.37
C LEU A 41 9.78 -2.15 -15.08
N ASP A 42 9.42 -2.81 -13.99
CA ASP A 42 10.15 -2.72 -12.71
C ASP A 42 11.59 -3.21 -12.87
N ALA A 43 11.77 -4.37 -13.53
CA ALA A 43 13.10 -4.90 -13.82
C ALA A 43 13.92 -3.98 -14.73
N ALA A 44 13.28 -3.30 -15.70
CA ALA A 44 13.94 -2.32 -16.55
C ALA A 44 14.34 -1.08 -15.74
N ALA A 45 13.46 -0.55 -14.89
CA ALA A 45 13.76 0.60 -14.03
C ALA A 45 14.95 0.31 -13.09
N ILE A 46 14.95 -0.84 -12.41
CA ILE A 46 16.03 -1.29 -11.53
C ILE A 46 17.35 -1.33 -12.28
N ARG A 47 17.35 -1.95 -13.49
CA ARG A 47 18.56 -2.08 -14.31
C ARG A 47 19.06 -0.74 -14.85
N ASP A 48 18.16 0.05 -15.44
CA ASP A 48 18.49 1.25 -16.19
C ASP A 48 18.87 2.41 -15.26
N GLU A 49 18.28 2.49 -14.08
CA GLU A 49 18.61 3.47 -13.05
C GLU A 49 19.67 2.96 -12.04
N GLN A 50 20.09 1.70 -12.14
CA GLN A 50 21.08 1.07 -11.25
C GLN A 50 20.69 1.17 -9.76
N ILE A 51 19.42 0.97 -9.47
CA ILE A 51 18.86 0.95 -8.11
C ILE A 51 18.48 -0.47 -7.69
N SER A 52 18.31 -0.69 -6.39
CA SER A 52 17.77 -1.95 -5.85
C SER A 52 16.23 -1.99 -5.95
N SER A 53 15.65 -3.19 -5.82
CA SER A 53 14.21 -3.37 -5.68
C SER A 53 13.66 -2.60 -4.47
N LEU A 54 14.42 -2.60 -3.37
CA LEU A 54 14.07 -1.88 -2.16
C LEU A 54 14.03 -0.35 -2.36
N GLU A 55 14.95 0.21 -3.14
CA GLU A 55 14.94 1.64 -3.49
C GLU A 55 13.77 2.00 -4.41
N LEU A 56 13.40 1.11 -5.35
CA LEU A 56 12.21 1.29 -6.17
C LEU A 56 10.95 1.25 -5.31
N MET A 57 10.83 0.28 -4.39
CA MET A 57 9.74 0.18 -3.42
C MET A 57 9.66 1.41 -2.50
N GLU A 58 10.79 1.91 -2.02
CA GLU A 58 10.83 3.14 -1.20
C GLU A 58 10.27 4.35 -1.95
N ARG A 59 10.60 4.51 -3.24
CA ARG A 59 10.04 5.57 -4.09
C ARG A 59 8.53 5.45 -4.27
N ALA A 60 8.03 4.24 -4.50
CA ALA A 60 6.60 3.98 -4.60
C ALA A 60 5.89 4.30 -3.28
N ALA A 61 6.45 3.84 -2.16
CA ALA A 61 5.92 4.10 -0.82
C ALA A 61 5.90 5.60 -0.48
N ILE A 62 6.92 6.37 -0.89
CA ILE A 62 6.96 7.83 -0.71
C ILE A 62 5.79 8.49 -1.47
N ALA A 63 5.57 8.13 -2.73
CA ALA A 63 4.47 8.68 -3.53
C ALA A 63 3.10 8.36 -2.91
N CYS A 64 2.90 7.12 -2.44
CA CYS A 64 1.69 6.73 -1.72
C CYS A 64 1.52 7.50 -0.41
N ALA A 65 2.59 7.65 0.38
CA ALA A 65 2.54 8.39 1.64
C ALA A 65 2.23 9.88 1.41
N GLU A 66 2.79 10.51 0.39
CA GLU A 66 2.48 11.90 0.01
C GLU A 66 1.01 12.07 -0.39
N PHE A 67 0.47 11.14 -1.17
CA PHE A 67 -0.96 11.10 -1.48
C PHE A 67 -1.80 11.02 -0.20
N LEU A 68 -1.50 10.08 0.67
CA LEU A 68 -2.21 9.88 1.94
C LEU A 68 -2.12 11.10 2.85
N LEU A 69 -0.95 11.73 2.98
CA LEU A 69 -0.76 12.97 3.75
C LEU A 69 -1.63 14.13 3.26
N THR A 70 -1.81 14.23 1.95
CA THR A 70 -2.68 15.28 1.37
C THR A 70 -4.15 14.94 1.53
N HIS A 71 -4.51 13.67 1.59
CA HIS A 71 -5.89 13.18 1.60
C HIS A 71 -6.46 13.05 3.02
N ILE A 72 -5.67 12.54 3.97
CA ILE A 72 -6.12 12.29 5.35
C ILE A 72 -6.43 13.58 6.10
N GLY A 73 -5.64 14.63 5.92
CA GLY A 73 -5.86 15.97 6.49
C GLY A 73 -5.79 16.10 8.03
N ARG A 74 -5.73 14.97 8.77
CA ARG A 74 -5.72 14.89 10.24
C ARG A 74 -4.63 13.92 10.69
N PHE A 75 -3.79 14.32 11.65
CA PHE A 75 -2.72 13.48 12.21
C PHE A 75 -3.17 12.57 13.37
N ASP A 76 -4.37 12.79 13.91
CA ASP A 76 -4.96 12.03 15.01
C ASP A 76 -5.82 10.83 14.55
N ARG A 77 -5.90 10.61 13.24
CA ARG A 77 -6.65 9.51 12.66
C ARG A 77 -5.95 8.17 12.91
N ARG A 78 -6.73 7.17 13.33
CA ARG A 78 -6.25 5.81 13.46
C ARG A 78 -5.93 5.22 12.08
N ILE A 79 -4.77 4.62 11.93
CA ILE A 79 -4.33 3.92 10.71
C ILE A 79 -4.13 2.44 11.02
N VAL A 80 -4.77 1.58 10.25
CA VAL A 80 -4.61 0.12 10.33
C VAL A 80 -4.07 -0.39 9.00
N VAL A 81 -2.88 -0.97 9.02
CA VAL A 81 -2.24 -1.53 7.83
C VAL A 81 -2.32 -3.05 7.88
N PHE A 82 -2.92 -3.64 6.87
CA PHE A 82 -2.89 -5.08 6.65
C PHE A 82 -1.87 -5.40 5.56
N ALA A 83 -0.74 -5.94 5.95
CA ALA A 83 0.39 -6.23 5.08
C ALA A 83 0.48 -7.74 4.79
N GLY A 84 0.62 -8.10 3.51
CA GLY A 84 0.88 -9.46 3.09
C GLY A 84 2.38 -9.82 3.15
N PRO A 85 2.75 -11.07 2.85
CA PRO A 85 4.13 -11.54 2.98
C PRO A 85 5.03 -11.16 1.78
N GLY A 86 4.48 -10.60 0.73
CA GLY A 86 5.17 -10.27 -0.52
C GLY A 86 5.50 -8.79 -0.67
N GLY A 87 5.82 -8.38 -1.90
CA GLY A 87 6.19 -6.99 -2.24
C GLY A 87 5.14 -5.97 -1.79
N ASN A 88 3.85 -6.22 -2.07
CA ASN A 88 2.78 -5.32 -1.65
C ASN A 88 2.75 -5.09 -0.12
N GLY A 89 3.03 -6.16 0.67
CA GLY A 89 3.21 -6.01 2.12
C GLY A 89 4.42 -5.15 2.47
N GLY A 90 5.53 -5.28 1.73
CA GLY A 90 6.70 -4.43 1.85
C GLY A 90 6.38 -2.95 1.63
N ASP A 91 5.59 -2.63 0.59
CA ASP A 91 5.09 -1.27 0.34
C ASP A 91 4.27 -0.75 1.52
N GLY A 92 3.34 -1.57 2.05
CA GLY A 92 2.52 -1.20 3.21
C GLY A 92 3.34 -0.92 4.46
N LEU A 93 4.40 -1.70 4.71
CA LEU A 93 5.33 -1.49 5.82
C LEU A 93 6.14 -0.20 5.67
N ALA A 94 6.63 0.08 4.47
CA ALA A 94 7.33 1.32 4.16
C ALA A 94 6.41 2.54 4.32
N ILE A 95 5.17 2.47 3.83
CA ILE A 95 4.16 3.52 4.01
C ILE A 95 3.87 3.76 5.49
N ALA A 96 3.66 2.70 6.30
CA ALA A 96 3.44 2.84 7.74
C ALA A 96 4.60 3.57 8.43
N ARG A 97 5.85 3.24 8.08
CA ARG A 97 7.06 3.90 8.58
C ARG A 97 7.09 5.38 8.19
N LEU A 98 6.79 5.71 6.94
CA LEU A 98 6.77 7.09 6.44
C LEU A 98 5.68 7.93 7.11
N LEU A 99 4.48 7.39 7.28
CA LEU A 99 3.38 8.07 7.98
C LEU A 99 3.70 8.29 9.46
N SER A 100 4.32 7.31 10.13
CA SER A 100 4.77 7.45 11.51
C SER A 100 5.83 8.56 11.64
N LYS A 101 6.80 8.64 10.72
CA LYS A 101 7.79 9.72 10.67
C LYS A 101 7.16 11.09 10.35
N ALA A 102 6.06 11.11 9.62
CA ALA A 102 5.31 12.33 9.33
C ALA A 102 4.49 12.84 10.52
N GLY A 103 4.36 12.06 11.61
CA GLY A 103 3.73 12.48 12.85
C GLY A 103 2.40 11.79 13.19
N PHE A 104 1.97 10.78 12.41
CA PHE A 104 0.85 9.94 12.82
C PHE A 104 1.26 9.05 13.99
N SER A 105 0.48 9.07 15.07
CA SER A 105 0.82 8.37 16.32
C SER A 105 0.01 7.09 16.55
N ASP A 106 -1.18 6.96 15.94
CA ASP A 106 -2.04 5.77 16.10
C ASP A 106 -1.97 4.91 14.83
N ILE A 107 -0.85 4.18 14.68
CA ILE A 107 -0.64 3.26 13.57
C ILE A 107 -0.51 1.85 14.11
N SER A 108 -1.33 0.94 13.59
CA SER A 108 -1.27 -0.49 13.85
C SER A 108 -1.00 -1.25 12.56
N VAL A 109 0.00 -2.12 12.57
CA VAL A 109 0.41 -2.94 11.42
C VAL A 109 0.23 -4.41 11.75
N PHE A 110 -0.45 -5.13 10.87
CA PHE A 110 -0.65 -6.58 10.93
C PHE A 110 0.02 -7.21 9.71
N LEU A 111 1.20 -7.81 9.91
CA LEU A 111 1.95 -8.51 8.86
C LEU A 111 1.55 -9.99 8.85
N PHE A 112 0.91 -10.44 7.78
CA PHE A 112 0.46 -11.82 7.63
C PHE A 112 1.57 -12.72 7.08
N ASN A 113 2.23 -13.47 7.96
CA ASN A 113 3.31 -14.41 7.63
C ASN A 113 2.92 -15.86 7.95
N THR A 114 1.75 -16.30 7.52
CA THR A 114 1.16 -17.60 7.86
C THR A 114 1.95 -18.82 7.32
N ARG A 115 2.88 -18.60 6.40
CA ARG A 115 3.75 -19.65 5.84
C ARG A 115 5.20 -19.52 6.30
N ASN A 116 5.50 -18.60 7.20
CA ASN A 116 6.84 -18.24 7.64
C ASN A 116 7.80 -17.96 6.45
N GLN A 117 7.30 -17.23 5.46
CA GLN A 117 8.03 -16.91 4.24
C GLN A 117 7.66 -15.50 3.77
N LEU A 118 8.54 -14.55 4.06
CA LEU A 118 8.47 -13.17 3.57
C LEU A 118 9.37 -13.02 2.35
N SER A 119 9.00 -12.13 1.42
CA SER A 119 9.97 -11.64 0.42
C SER A 119 11.10 -10.86 1.11
N ASP A 120 12.25 -10.76 0.46
CA ASP A 120 13.41 -10.09 1.06
C ASP A 120 13.11 -8.61 1.33
N ASP A 121 12.47 -7.91 0.39
CA ASP A 121 12.06 -6.51 0.55
C ASP A 121 11.02 -6.33 1.68
N CYS A 122 10.06 -7.27 1.82
CA CYS A 122 9.08 -7.24 2.90
C CYS A 122 9.75 -7.43 4.26
N ARG A 123 10.70 -8.36 4.36
CA ARG A 123 11.47 -8.61 5.58
C ARG A 123 12.26 -7.37 5.98
N GLU A 124 13.00 -6.79 5.04
CA GLU A 124 13.82 -5.61 5.30
C GLU A 124 12.98 -4.40 5.71
N ASN A 125 11.82 -4.17 5.08
CA ASN A 125 10.90 -3.11 5.50
C ASN A 125 10.26 -3.39 6.87
N SER A 126 10.01 -4.65 7.22
CA SER A 126 9.56 -5.02 8.56
C SER A 126 10.59 -4.68 9.63
N GLU A 127 11.86 -5.01 9.39
CA GLU A 127 12.96 -4.68 10.29
C GLU A 127 13.17 -3.16 10.41
N LYS A 128 13.17 -2.43 9.29
CA LYS A 128 13.27 -0.96 9.27
C LYS A 128 12.13 -0.31 10.07
N LEU A 129 10.88 -0.74 9.85
CA LEU A 129 9.72 -0.21 10.57
C LEU A 129 9.90 -0.35 12.09
N GLN A 130 10.25 -1.54 12.56
CA GLN A 130 10.38 -1.82 13.98
C GLN A 130 11.57 -1.08 14.62
N GLN A 131 12.68 -0.92 13.89
CA GLN A 131 13.85 -0.19 14.37
C GLN A 131 13.65 1.32 14.39
N GLU A 132 13.07 1.88 13.34
CA GLU A 132 12.97 3.33 13.14
C GLU A 132 11.71 3.94 13.76
N CYS A 133 10.65 3.14 13.95
CA CYS A 133 9.35 3.58 14.45
C CYS A 133 8.80 2.63 15.54
N PRO A 134 9.50 2.47 16.67
CA PRO A 134 9.10 1.54 17.74
C PRO A 134 7.75 1.90 18.40
N GLN A 135 7.23 3.10 18.15
CA GLN A 135 5.90 3.53 18.59
C GLN A 135 4.75 2.95 17.78
N VAL A 136 5.02 2.41 16.59
CA VAL A 136 4.01 1.72 15.77
C VAL A 136 3.66 0.39 16.43
N THR A 137 2.37 0.12 16.61
CA THR A 137 1.91 -1.19 17.07
C THR A 137 2.09 -2.22 15.96
N PHE A 138 3.08 -3.08 16.09
CA PHE A 138 3.40 -4.09 15.08
C PHE A 138 3.05 -5.49 15.57
N SER A 139 2.35 -6.26 14.74
CA SER A 139 1.97 -7.65 15.01
C SER A 139 2.25 -8.52 13.79
N GLU A 140 3.11 -9.52 13.93
CA GLU A 140 3.30 -10.55 12.92
C GLU A 140 2.31 -11.70 13.16
N ILE A 141 1.46 -11.96 12.16
CA ILE A 141 0.37 -12.94 12.24
C ILE A 141 0.80 -14.23 11.54
N THR A 142 1.07 -15.24 12.33
CA THR A 142 1.47 -16.58 11.85
C THR A 142 0.33 -17.60 11.89
N GLN A 143 -0.68 -17.36 12.70
CA GLN A 143 -1.83 -18.26 12.89
C GLN A 143 -3.15 -17.48 12.98
N GLN A 144 -3.77 -17.49 14.15
CA GLN A 144 -4.99 -16.72 14.43
C GLN A 144 -4.64 -15.32 14.91
N PHE A 145 -5.47 -14.35 14.60
CA PHE A 145 -5.35 -13.00 15.13
C PHE A 145 -6.73 -12.44 15.50
N GLU A 146 -6.73 -11.54 16.47
CA GLU A 146 -7.90 -10.77 16.80
C GLU A 146 -7.98 -9.56 15.86
N THR A 147 -9.10 -9.45 15.17
CA THR A 147 -9.32 -8.33 14.25
C THR A 147 -9.47 -7.03 15.03
N PRO A 148 -8.76 -5.97 14.67
CA PRO A 148 -8.96 -4.68 15.28
C PRO A 148 -10.36 -4.14 14.98
N LYS A 149 -10.87 -3.24 15.83
CA LYS A 149 -12.05 -2.49 15.52
C LYS A 149 -11.76 -1.54 14.35
N LEU A 150 -12.57 -1.61 13.30
CA LEU A 150 -12.52 -0.73 12.14
C LEU A 150 -13.78 0.13 12.15
N ASP A 151 -13.66 1.36 12.59
CA ASP A 151 -14.76 2.34 12.68
C ASP A 151 -14.60 3.46 11.65
N GLU A 152 -15.52 4.43 11.65
CA GLU A 152 -15.56 5.55 10.71
C GLU A 152 -14.32 6.47 10.80
N ASP A 153 -13.63 6.50 11.95
CA ASP A 153 -12.40 7.26 12.14
C ASP A 153 -11.14 6.48 11.70
N THR A 154 -11.30 5.21 11.34
CA THR A 154 -10.20 4.35 10.92
C THR A 154 -9.91 4.51 9.43
N LEU A 155 -8.64 4.66 9.07
CA LEU A 155 -8.13 4.47 7.72
C LEU A 155 -7.50 3.09 7.64
N VAL A 156 -8.03 2.23 6.79
CA VAL A 156 -7.44 0.94 6.46
C VAL A 156 -6.54 1.09 5.25
N ILE A 157 -5.29 0.66 5.38
CA ILE A 157 -4.38 0.49 4.26
C ILE A 157 -4.33 -1.00 3.93
N ASP A 158 -4.93 -1.37 2.81
CA ASP A 158 -4.89 -2.71 2.26
C ASP A 158 -3.61 -2.89 1.43
N ALA A 159 -2.67 -3.58 1.99
CA ALA A 159 -1.40 -3.97 1.39
C ALA A 159 -1.18 -5.50 1.46
N LEU A 160 -2.28 -6.29 1.40
CA LEU A 160 -2.18 -7.76 1.49
C LEU A 160 -1.62 -8.36 0.22
N PHE A 161 -2.24 -8.10 -0.94
CA PHE A 161 -1.86 -8.66 -2.22
C PHE A 161 -2.08 -7.65 -3.36
N GLY A 162 -1.08 -7.50 -4.20
CA GLY A 162 -1.15 -6.72 -5.43
C GLY A 162 -1.25 -7.60 -6.68
N ILE A 163 -0.71 -7.11 -7.80
CA ILE A 163 -0.74 -7.76 -9.13
C ILE A 163 -0.13 -9.18 -9.15
N GLY A 164 0.65 -9.55 -8.15
CA GLY A 164 1.24 -10.90 -8.01
C GLY A 164 0.23 -11.99 -7.63
N LEU A 165 -1.00 -11.65 -7.24
CA LEU A 165 -2.02 -12.62 -6.85
C LEU A 165 -2.49 -13.43 -8.08
N LYS A 166 -2.39 -14.78 -8.00
CA LYS A 166 -2.71 -15.68 -9.14
C LYS A 166 -4.00 -16.47 -8.97
N LYS A 167 -4.60 -16.45 -7.78
CA LYS A 167 -5.82 -17.22 -7.46
C LYS A 167 -6.72 -16.42 -6.53
N PRO A 168 -8.05 -16.62 -6.61
CA PRO A 168 -8.99 -16.01 -5.68
C PRO A 168 -8.62 -16.27 -4.22
N LEU A 169 -8.87 -15.30 -3.36
CA LEU A 169 -8.63 -15.43 -1.93
C LEU A 169 -9.58 -16.45 -1.32
N ASN A 170 -9.07 -17.19 -0.34
CA ASN A 170 -9.84 -18.16 0.44
C ASN A 170 -9.42 -18.16 1.92
N GLY A 171 -10.11 -18.95 2.75
CA GLY A 171 -9.79 -19.10 4.16
C GLY A 171 -9.72 -17.78 4.92
N GLY A 172 -8.66 -17.61 5.73
CA GLY A 172 -8.48 -16.44 6.59
C GLY A 172 -8.42 -15.11 5.85
N PHE A 173 -7.75 -15.05 4.70
CA PHE A 173 -7.67 -13.83 3.89
C PHE A 173 -9.04 -13.45 3.31
N ALA A 174 -9.83 -14.41 2.84
CA ALA A 174 -11.18 -14.13 2.37
C ALA A 174 -12.08 -13.62 3.53
N SER A 175 -11.89 -14.15 4.75
CA SER A 175 -12.62 -13.68 5.94
C SER A 175 -12.19 -12.27 6.33
N LEU A 176 -10.91 -11.96 6.28
CA LEU A 176 -10.38 -10.61 6.54
C LEU A 176 -10.94 -9.59 5.54
N VAL A 177 -10.92 -9.92 4.25
CA VAL A 177 -11.49 -9.03 3.21
C VAL A 177 -12.98 -8.76 3.45
N LYS A 178 -13.76 -9.79 3.81
CA LYS A 178 -15.17 -9.61 4.16
C LYS A 178 -15.36 -8.70 5.38
N LEU A 179 -14.49 -8.81 6.38
CA LEU A 179 -14.49 -7.93 7.54
C LEU A 179 -14.20 -6.49 7.14
N ILE A 180 -13.16 -6.26 6.36
CA ILE A 180 -12.81 -4.93 5.84
C ILE A 180 -14.00 -4.34 5.07
N ASN A 181 -14.57 -5.09 4.13
CA ASN A 181 -15.71 -4.65 3.31
C ASN A 181 -16.99 -4.38 4.11
N SER A 182 -17.16 -4.99 5.30
CA SER A 182 -18.30 -4.77 6.18
C SER A 182 -18.10 -3.66 7.21
N SER A 183 -16.89 -3.13 7.30
CA SER A 183 -16.56 -2.05 8.22
C SER A 183 -16.98 -0.70 7.64
N PRO A 184 -17.22 0.33 8.48
CA PRO A 184 -17.44 1.70 8.03
C PRO A 184 -16.14 2.47 7.82
N ALA A 185 -14.97 1.82 7.92
CA ALA A 185 -13.67 2.43 7.74
C ALA A 185 -13.45 2.82 6.28
N GLU A 186 -12.74 3.93 6.06
CA GLU A 186 -12.23 4.27 4.74
C GLU A 186 -11.08 3.34 4.37
N VAL A 187 -11.08 2.84 3.13
CA VAL A 187 -10.12 1.84 2.66
C VAL A 187 -9.31 2.36 1.49
N VAL A 188 -8.00 2.30 1.63
CA VAL A 188 -7.04 2.59 0.55
C VAL A 188 -6.27 1.32 0.24
N SER A 189 -6.38 0.82 -0.99
CA SER A 189 -5.60 -0.33 -1.46
C SER A 189 -4.31 0.13 -2.13
N ILE A 190 -3.21 -0.55 -1.81
CA ILE A 190 -1.92 -0.32 -2.44
C ILE A 190 -1.81 -1.25 -3.65
N ASP A 191 -1.33 -0.74 -4.78
CA ASP A 191 -1.24 -1.40 -6.08
C ASP A 191 -2.65 -1.64 -6.67
N ILE A 192 -3.30 -2.74 -6.36
CA ILE A 192 -4.69 -3.05 -6.71
C ILE A 192 -5.43 -3.61 -5.48
N PRO A 193 -6.77 -3.50 -5.41
CA PRO A 193 -7.54 -4.05 -4.29
C PRO A 193 -7.24 -5.54 -4.08
N SER A 194 -6.88 -5.91 -2.85
CA SER A 194 -6.53 -7.29 -2.54
C SER A 194 -7.68 -8.24 -2.85
N GLY A 195 -7.35 -9.33 -3.53
CA GLY A 195 -8.34 -10.28 -4.04
C GLY A 195 -8.68 -10.08 -5.51
N LEU A 196 -8.47 -8.88 -6.08
CA LEU A 196 -8.57 -8.65 -7.52
C LEU A 196 -7.39 -9.32 -8.24
N LEU A 197 -7.66 -10.03 -9.31
CA LEU A 197 -6.64 -10.61 -10.17
C LEU A 197 -6.33 -9.63 -11.31
N CYS A 198 -5.08 -9.50 -11.67
CA CYS A 198 -4.64 -8.54 -12.69
C CYS A 198 -5.22 -8.88 -14.08
N GLU A 199 -5.43 -10.18 -14.39
CA GLU A 199 -5.91 -10.63 -15.68
C GLU A 199 -7.40 -10.99 -15.64
N ASP A 200 -7.73 -12.25 -15.39
CA ASP A 200 -9.09 -12.79 -15.49
C ASP A 200 -9.74 -12.96 -14.10
N ASN A 201 -10.87 -12.29 -13.91
CA ASN A 201 -11.68 -12.34 -12.70
C ASN A 201 -13.02 -13.08 -12.91
N SER A 202 -13.22 -13.79 -14.04
CA SER A 202 -14.49 -14.44 -14.38
C SER A 202 -14.94 -15.47 -13.35
N PHE A 203 -14.01 -16.12 -12.64
CA PHE A 203 -14.29 -17.10 -11.56
C PHE A 203 -13.99 -16.53 -10.18
N ASN A 204 -13.76 -15.23 -10.06
CA ASN A 204 -13.50 -14.61 -8.77
C ASN A 204 -14.82 -14.32 -8.05
N THR A 205 -14.74 -14.25 -6.72
CA THR A 205 -15.91 -13.96 -5.89
C THR A 205 -15.82 -12.50 -5.43
N PRO A 206 -16.75 -11.61 -5.85
CA PRO A 206 -16.68 -10.18 -5.51
C PRO A 206 -16.56 -9.91 -4.02
N SER A 207 -17.19 -10.71 -3.15
CA SER A 207 -17.12 -10.55 -1.70
C SER A 207 -15.76 -10.88 -1.09
N THR A 208 -14.82 -11.39 -1.87
CA THR A 208 -13.43 -11.67 -1.46
C THR A 208 -12.42 -10.76 -2.16
N ILE A 209 -12.90 -9.67 -2.74
CA ILE A 209 -12.11 -8.56 -3.27
C ILE A 209 -12.35 -7.36 -2.37
N VAL A 210 -11.30 -6.66 -1.96
CA VAL A 210 -11.42 -5.45 -1.15
C VAL A 210 -12.20 -4.38 -1.93
N ASN A 211 -13.19 -3.79 -1.27
CA ASN A 211 -13.94 -2.66 -1.79
C ASN A 211 -13.27 -1.38 -1.32
N ALA A 212 -12.26 -0.94 -2.06
CA ALA A 212 -11.47 0.23 -1.70
C ALA A 212 -12.16 1.53 -2.13
N ASP A 213 -12.01 2.59 -1.32
CA ASP A 213 -12.41 3.95 -1.66
C ASP A 213 -11.39 4.60 -2.59
N HIS A 214 -10.10 4.20 -2.44
CA HIS A 214 -8.98 4.65 -3.26
C HIS A 214 -8.02 3.49 -3.56
N THR A 215 -7.34 3.58 -4.71
CA THR A 215 -6.29 2.65 -5.10
C THR A 215 -5.22 3.37 -5.92
#